data_4a9f5912b34d83a34ec94d038efc6795
#
_entry.id   4a9f5912b34d83a34ec94d038efc6795
#
_cell.length_a   1.000
_cell.length_b   1.000
_cell.length_c   1.000
_cell.angle_alpha   90.00
_cell.angle_beta   90.00
_cell.angle_gamma   90.00
#
_symmetry.space_group_name_H-M   'P 1'
#
loop_
_entity.id
_entity.type
_entity.pdbx_description
1 polymer ?
#
loop_
_entity_poly.entity_id
_entity_poly.type
_entity_poly.pdbx_seq_one_letter_code
_entity_poly.pdbx_strand_id
1 'polypeptide(L)'
;MLVELHIEDLGVIDRLDLVLGTGLVAVTGETGAGKTMLVEAVNLLVGGRSDAARVRAGAAEARVEGRFVVGDEEWVVARVVPVDGRSRAYVNGRLATVGQLVEIGERLVDLHGQHAHQSLLTTAVQRAALDEFAGVDLDPLRVARARLTEIDASLAALGGDGRVRARDLELLRYQIDEIESAAILSIDEENDVARLEDSLADATAHREAANEAASSLSDDDGILDRLGTVTSRLGARRPFDDVVARLRAVLVELGDLAHEVRAIADTCDDDPERLAAVRARRQQLRDLRRKYGDTLADVLVYLDECRVRVAEIESHDERVAALEAERVEVLANERAAAAVVAKARRASAKKLGTAISSHLPALAMPRATVSITVEGDDPADDVAFLLAANPGLPAVPLAKAASGGELARTMLAMRLVLSSGPPVLVFDEVDAGIGGQAATHVAEALAQLAGRRQILVVTHLAQVAARADHHVVVDKEFVTRGRTESTVARAKVVDGTSRVAEIARMLSGDPESAAARRHAKELLSGKSHRP
;
A
#
# COMPACT_ATOMS: atom_id res chain seq x y z
N MET A 1 -1.31 11.32 8.73
CA MET A 1 -0.12 12.05 9.20
C MET A 1 1.12 11.15 9.15
N LEU A 2 2.31 11.69 8.91
CA LEU A 2 3.59 11.03 9.12
C LEU A 2 3.93 11.12 10.61
N VAL A 3 3.95 9.99 11.30
CA VAL A 3 4.16 9.93 12.75
C VAL A 3 5.62 9.74 13.10
N GLU A 4 6.29 8.86 12.35
CA GLU A 4 7.71 8.53 12.55
C GLU A 4 8.43 8.52 11.22
N LEU A 5 9.65 9.03 11.24
CA LEU A 5 10.58 9.00 10.11
C LEU A 5 11.92 8.51 10.60
N HIS A 6 12.37 7.41 10.04
CA HIS A 6 13.66 6.80 10.28
C HIS A 6 14.51 6.88 9.03
N ILE A 7 15.76 7.34 9.17
CA ILE A 7 16.72 7.48 8.08
C ILE A 7 18.05 6.90 8.51
N GLU A 8 18.64 6.04 7.68
CA GLU A 8 19.99 5.49 7.87
C GLU A 8 20.80 5.68 6.60
N ASP A 9 22.05 6.14 6.75
CA ASP A 9 23.08 6.25 5.73
C ASP A 9 22.66 7.01 4.45
N LEU A 10 21.87 8.08 4.60
CA LEU A 10 21.44 8.93 3.49
C LEU A 10 22.23 10.26 3.48
N GLY A 11 23.08 10.48 2.52
CA GLY A 11 23.89 11.68 2.37
C GLY A 11 24.78 11.93 3.58
N VAL A 12 24.52 13.04 4.29
CA VAL A 12 25.23 13.40 5.53
C VAL A 12 24.58 12.83 6.80
N ILE A 13 23.44 12.16 6.66
CA ILE A 13 22.74 11.53 7.79
C ILE A 13 23.30 10.12 7.99
N ASP A 14 23.85 9.84 9.17
CA ASP A 14 24.27 8.51 9.62
C ASP A 14 23.04 7.71 10.11
N ARG A 15 22.40 8.26 11.14
CA ARG A 15 21.14 7.72 11.67
C ARG A 15 20.30 8.86 12.24
N LEU A 16 19.02 8.83 11.92
CA LEU A 16 18.04 9.80 12.36
C LEU A 16 16.71 9.13 12.66
N ASP A 17 16.22 9.32 13.86
CA ASP A 17 14.89 8.89 14.30
C ASP A 17 14.10 10.13 14.71
N LEU A 18 13.00 10.42 14.01
CA LEU A 18 12.12 11.55 14.28
C LEU A 18 10.71 11.08 14.57
N VAL A 19 10.15 11.55 15.68
CA VAL A 19 8.72 11.50 15.97
C VAL A 19 8.15 12.86 15.64
N LEU A 20 7.20 12.89 14.71
CA LEU A 20 6.61 14.13 14.19
C LEU A 20 5.20 14.33 14.76
N GLY A 21 4.89 15.55 15.15
CA GLY A 21 3.57 15.92 15.63
C GLY A 21 2.61 16.32 14.51
N THR A 22 1.38 16.60 14.90
CA THR A 22 0.34 17.17 14.02
C THR A 22 0.57 18.69 13.78
N GLY A 23 -0.14 19.25 12.83
CA GLY A 23 -0.07 20.68 12.54
C GLY A 23 1.15 21.08 11.72
N LEU A 24 1.70 22.25 12.00
CA LEU A 24 2.87 22.79 11.30
C LEU A 24 4.16 22.37 11.98
N VAL A 25 4.98 21.62 11.26
CA VAL A 25 6.33 21.19 11.68
C VAL A 25 7.36 21.97 10.88
N ALA A 26 8.14 22.83 11.54
CA ALA A 26 9.26 23.53 10.91
C ALA A 26 10.54 22.73 11.07
N VAL A 27 11.30 22.63 9.98
CA VAL A 27 12.65 22.07 9.94
C VAL A 27 13.62 23.18 9.64
N THR A 28 14.50 23.48 10.61
CA THR A 28 15.54 24.51 10.50
C THR A 28 16.93 23.92 10.66
N GLY A 29 17.96 24.76 10.60
CA GLY A 29 19.36 24.37 10.76
C GLY A 29 20.24 25.12 9.76
N GLU A 30 21.54 24.95 9.85
CA GLU A 30 22.50 25.61 8.96
C GLU A 30 22.39 25.13 7.50
N THR A 31 22.87 25.96 6.57
CA THR A 31 22.92 25.58 5.15
C THR A 31 23.82 24.35 4.96
N GLY A 32 23.32 23.35 4.23
CA GLY A 32 24.02 22.10 4.04
C GLY A 32 24.05 21.15 5.26
N ALA A 33 23.26 21.43 6.32
CA ALA A 33 23.18 20.58 7.51
C ALA A 33 22.36 19.29 7.29
N GLY A 34 21.76 19.09 6.11
CA GLY A 34 20.96 17.89 5.83
C GLY A 34 19.45 18.13 5.77
N LYS A 35 18.99 19.41 5.84
CA LYS A 35 17.55 19.72 5.70
C LYS A 35 16.94 19.15 4.41
N THR A 36 17.61 19.36 3.28
CA THR A 36 17.21 18.81 1.98
C THR A 36 17.20 17.28 1.98
N MET A 37 18.04 16.63 2.81
CA MET A 37 18.03 15.17 2.94
C MET A 37 16.77 14.64 3.62
N LEU A 38 16.15 15.41 4.53
CA LEU A 38 14.85 15.07 5.10
C LEU A 38 13.74 15.09 4.03
N VAL A 39 13.73 16.11 3.18
CA VAL A 39 12.79 16.21 2.05
C VAL A 39 13.04 15.06 1.07
N GLU A 40 14.30 14.78 0.77
CA GLU A 40 14.69 13.66 -0.11
C GLU A 40 14.29 12.30 0.49
N ALA A 41 14.43 12.12 1.80
CA ALA A 41 13.96 10.92 2.49
C ALA A 41 12.46 10.73 2.30
N VAL A 42 11.66 11.79 2.50
CA VAL A 42 10.21 11.72 2.25
C VAL A 42 9.93 11.46 0.76
N ASN A 43 10.68 12.07 -0.15
CA ASN A 43 10.56 11.83 -1.59
C ASN A 43 10.82 10.36 -1.96
N LEU A 44 11.81 9.72 -1.35
CA LEU A 44 12.09 8.30 -1.53
C LEU A 44 10.93 7.41 -1.04
N LEU A 45 10.29 7.78 0.08
CA LEU A 45 9.13 7.06 0.63
C LEU A 45 7.90 7.11 -0.28
N VAL A 46 7.72 8.20 -1.03
CA VAL A 46 6.60 8.33 -1.97
C VAL A 46 6.94 7.84 -3.40
N GLY A 47 8.02 7.07 -3.55
CA GLY A 47 8.39 6.47 -4.82
C GLY A 47 9.26 7.34 -5.73
N GLY A 48 9.80 8.44 -5.23
CA GLY A 48 10.73 9.30 -5.95
C GLY A 48 11.96 8.56 -6.48
N ARG A 49 12.63 9.16 -7.44
CA ARG A 49 13.81 8.58 -8.09
C ARG A 49 14.93 8.39 -7.07
N SER A 50 15.45 7.18 -6.95
CA SER A 50 16.61 6.88 -6.13
C SER A 50 17.91 7.16 -6.89
N ASP A 51 18.87 7.74 -6.18
CA ASP A 51 20.22 8.00 -6.68
C ASP A 51 21.24 7.36 -5.73
N ALA A 52 22.02 6.41 -6.23
CA ALA A 52 23.07 5.73 -5.46
C ALA A 52 24.16 6.70 -4.93
N ALA A 53 24.38 7.83 -5.63
CA ALA A 53 25.30 8.87 -5.16
C ALA A 53 24.86 9.53 -3.84
N ARG A 54 23.61 9.34 -3.44
CA ARG A 54 23.08 9.83 -2.16
C ARG A 54 23.26 8.87 -1.00
N VAL A 55 23.76 7.66 -1.24
CA VAL A 55 24.17 6.74 -0.18
C VAL A 55 25.42 7.31 0.48
N ARG A 56 25.44 7.29 1.80
CA ARG A 56 26.55 7.81 2.59
C ARG A 56 27.86 7.12 2.22
N ALA A 57 28.94 7.90 2.11
CA ALA A 57 30.24 7.37 1.79
C ALA A 57 30.70 6.31 2.83
N GLY A 58 30.98 5.10 2.35
CA GLY A 58 31.39 3.96 3.18
C GLY A 58 30.23 3.06 3.65
N ALA A 59 28.98 3.43 3.41
CA ALA A 59 27.81 2.58 3.64
C ALA A 59 27.54 1.71 2.41
N ALA A 60 26.93 0.55 2.60
CA ALA A 60 26.51 -0.35 1.52
C ALA A 60 25.16 0.06 0.90
N GLU A 61 24.28 0.62 1.71
CA GLU A 61 22.95 1.06 1.30
C GLU A 61 22.45 2.18 2.22
N ALA A 62 21.53 3.00 1.72
CA ALA A 62 20.73 3.92 2.50
C ALA A 62 19.34 3.34 2.74
N ARG A 63 18.79 3.56 3.94
CA ARG A 63 17.44 3.12 4.30
C ARG A 63 16.62 4.30 4.80
N VAL A 64 15.41 4.40 4.30
CA VAL A 64 14.41 5.35 4.80
C VAL A 64 13.15 4.57 5.12
N GLU A 65 12.56 4.83 6.28
CA GLU A 65 11.30 4.24 6.72
C GLU A 65 10.39 5.31 7.31
N GLY A 66 9.12 5.29 6.95
CA GLY A 66 8.11 6.23 7.45
C GLY A 66 6.86 5.50 7.90
N ARG A 67 6.33 5.88 9.06
CA ARG A 67 5.05 5.40 9.58
C ARG A 67 4.00 6.49 9.43
N PHE A 68 2.97 6.18 8.65
CA PHE A 68 1.85 7.07 8.36
C PHE A 68 0.57 6.55 8.99
N VAL A 69 -0.27 7.46 9.49
CA VAL A 69 -1.61 7.18 10.00
C VAL A 69 -2.60 8.05 9.23
N VAL A 70 -3.58 7.41 8.58
CA VAL A 70 -4.63 8.07 7.78
C VAL A 70 -5.99 7.49 8.19
N GLY A 71 -6.77 8.25 8.96
CA GLY A 71 -7.95 7.71 9.62
C GLY A 71 -7.56 6.58 10.58
N ASP A 72 -8.18 5.42 10.41
CA ASP A 72 -7.90 4.21 11.19
C ASP A 72 -6.84 3.30 10.52
N GLU A 73 -6.32 3.70 9.36
CA GLU A 73 -5.31 2.92 8.62
C GLU A 73 -3.89 3.35 9.00
N GLU A 74 -3.02 2.37 9.21
CA GLU A 74 -1.60 2.57 9.43
C GLU A 74 -0.78 2.00 8.26
N TRP A 75 0.16 2.82 7.77
CA TRP A 75 1.04 2.49 6.66
C TRP A 75 2.49 2.63 7.08
N VAL A 76 3.23 1.54 7.03
CA VAL A 76 4.69 1.55 7.19
C VAL A 76 5.31 1.40 5.81
N VAL A 77 5.99 2.44 5.36
CA VAL A 77 6.58 2.52 4.03
C VAL A 77 8.08 2.62 4.17
N ALA A 78 8.84 1.79 3.43
CA ALA A 78 10.29 1.84 3.48
C ALA A 78 10.91 1.78 2.08
N ARG A 79 12.03 2.45 1.94
CA ARG A 79 12.88 2.47 0.75
C ARG A 79 14.31 2.14 1.10
N VAL A 80 14.90 1.21 0.38
CA VAL A 80 16.33 0.85 0.49
C VAL A 80 16.99 1.15 -0.83
N VAL A 81 18.05 1.95 -0.79
CA VAL A 81 18.85 2.37 -1.94
C VAL A 81 20.27 1.83 -1.77
N PRO A 82 20.66 0.74 -2.43
CA PRO A 82 22.02 0.23 -2.38
C PRO A 82 22.95 1.08 -3.25
N VAL A 83 24.25 1.08 -2.92
CA VAL A 83 25.31 1.68 -3.75
C VAL A 83 25.34 0.99 -5.11
N ASP A 84 25.23 -0.33 -5.11
CA ASP A 84 25.20 -1.14 -6.32
C ASP A 84 23.86 -1.88 -6.45
N GLY A 85 23.26 -1.82 -7.64
CA GLY A 85 22.03 -2.55 -7.94
C GLY A 85 20.77 -1.69 -7.92
N ARG A 86 19.61 -2.35 -7.83
CA ARG A 86 18.29 -1.70 -7.88
C ARG A 86 17.78 -1.41 -6.48
N SER A 87 17.18 -0.23 -6.32
CA SER A 87 16.48 0.10 -5.07
C SER A 87 15.29 -0.80 -4.81
N ARG A 88 15.00 -1.05 -3.53
CA ARG A 88 13.91 -1.90 -3.05
C ARG A 88 12.89 -1.07 -2.28
N ALA A 89 11.62 -1.34 -2.47
CA ALA A 89 10.53 -0.70 -1.75
C ALA A 89 9.78 -1.72 -0.90
N TYR A 90 9.26 -1.28 0.24
CA TYR A 90 8.48 -2.11 1.14
C TYR A 90 7.25 -1.33 1.61
N VAL A 91 6.12 -2.02 1.70
CA VAL A 91 4.86 -1.51 2.25
C VAL A 91 4.38 -2.51 3.29
N ASN A 92 4.16 -2.04 4.51
CA ASN A 92 3.75 -2.87 5.66
C ASN A 92 4.62 -4.13 5.84
N GLY A 93 5.95 -3.95 5.67
CA GLY A 93 6.94 -5.01 5.81
C GLY A 93 7.05 -5.97 4.62
N ARG A 94 6.23 -5.82 3.56
CA ARG A 94 6.28 -6.65 2.36
C ARG A 94 6.98 -5.94 1.22
N LEU A 95 7.73 -6.68 0.41
CA LEU A 95 8.35 -6.16 -0.80
C LEU A 95 7.28 -5.64 -1.75
N ALA A 96 7.47 -4.42 -2.25
CA ALA A 96 6.57 -3.77 -3.19
C ALA A 96 7.31 -3.28 -4.43
N THR A 97 6.59 -3.05 -5.51
CA THR A 97 7.14 -2.37 -6.68
C THR A 97 7.21 -0.86 -6.43
N VAL A 98 8.07 -0.17 -7.17
CA VAL A 98 8.13 1.31 -7.12
C VAL A 98 6.82 1.93 -7.57
N GLY A 99 6.13 1.33 -8.56
CA GLY A 99 4.81 1.80 -9.00
C GLY A 99 3.76 1.75 -7.88
N GLN A 100 3.67 0.66 -7.15
CA GLN A 100 2.80 0.55 -5.97
C GLN A 100 3.16 1.59 -4.89
N LEU A 101 4.47 1.85 -4.71
CA LEU A 101 4.93 2.87 -3.77
C LEU A 101 4.51 4.28 -4.20
N VAL A 102 4.54 4.59 -5.50
CA VAL A 102 4.05 5.87 -6.06
C VAL A 102 2.56 6.02 -5.80
N GLU A 103 1.74 5.02 -6.13
CA GLU A 103 0.28 5.05 -5.92
C GLU A 103 -0.10 5.31 -4.45
N ILE A 104 0.58 4.64 -3.53
CA ILE A 104 0.38 4.84 -2.09
C ILE A 104 0.91 6.21 -1.68
N GLY A 105 2.09 6.58 -2.15
CA GLY A 105 2.76 7.84 -1.85
C GLY A 105 1.92 9.06 -2.23
N GLU A 106 1.30 9.05 -3.40
CA GLU A 106 0.40 10.12 -3.86
C GLU A 106 -0.83 10.33 -2.94
N ARG A 107 -1.26 9.28 -2.26
CA ARG A 107 -2.35 9.34 -1.27
C ARG A 107 -1.88 9.83 0.11
N LEU A 108 -0.60 9.68 0.43
CA LEU A 108 -0.04 9.97 1.75
C LEU A 108 0.59 11.35 1.84
N VAL A 109 1.36 11.76 0.82
CA VAL A 109 2.20 12.96 0.87
C VAL A 109 2.18 13.71 -0.45
N ASP A 110 2.10 15.02 -0.38
CA ASP A 110 2.37 15.92 -1.51
C ASP A 110 3.61 16.77 -1.23
N LEU A 111 4.59 16.69 -2.11
CA LEU A 111 5.88 17.34 -2.00
C LEU A 111 5.92 18.59 -2.90
N HIS A 112 6.26 19.74 -2.31
CA HIS A 112 6.36 21.01 -3.02
C HIS A 112 7.78 21.58 -2.91
N GLY A 113 8.56 21.54 -4.00
CA GLY A 113 9.96 21.99 -4.05
C GLY A 113 10.63 21.63 -5.39
N GLN A 114 11.93 21.98 -5.55
CA GLN A 114 12.65 21.83 -6.83
C GLN A 114 12.80 20.38 -7.32
N HIS A 115 12.77 19.38 -6.44
CA HIS A 115 13.05 17.98 -6.76
C HIS A 115 11.87 17.06 -6.47
N ALA A 116 10.68 17.62 -6.24
CA ALA A 116 9.52 16.88 -5.78
C ALA A 116 8.70 16.30 -6.94
N HIS A 117 8.19 15.09 -6.75
CA HIS A 117 7.06 14.58 -7.52
C HIS A 117 5.81 15.41 -7.14
N GLN A 118 5.55 16.43 -7.91
CA GLN A 118 4.43 17.33 -7.65
C GLN A 118 3.17 16.76 -8.27
N SER A 119 2.35 16.15 -7.46
CA SER A 119 1.07 15.58 -7.91
C SER A 119 0.20 16.61 -8.65
N LEU A 120 0.15 17.85 -8.16
CA LEU A 120 -0.59 18.96 -8.79
C LEU A 120 -0.04 19.42 -10.15
N LEU A 121 1.12 18.94 -10.61
CA LEU A 121 1.62 19.30 -11.94
C LEU A 121 1.08 18.41 -13.05
N THR A 122 0.48 17.27 -12.71
CA THR A 122 -0.13 16.39 -13.71
C THR A 122 -1.51 16.90 -14.12
N THR A 123 -1.83 16.81 -15.40
CA THR A 123 -3.14 17.22 -15.96
C THR A 123 -4.30 16.50 -15.25
N ALA A 124 -4.12 15.23 -14.90
CA ALA A 124 -5.15 14.44 -14.23
C ALA A 124 -5.50 15.01 -12.83
N VAL A 125 -4.48 15.39 -12.04
CA VAL A 125 -4.70 15.97 -10.70
C VAL A 125 -5.23 17.41 -10.79
N GLN A 126 -4.78 18.19 -11.78
CA GLN A 126 -5.31 19.53 -12.03
C GLN A 126 -6.80 19.49 -12.40
N ARG A 127 -7.18 18.52 -13.23
CA ARG A 127 -8.59 18.28 -13.57
C ARG A 127 -9.39 17.87 -12.35
N ALA A 128 -8.92 16.90 -11.56
CA ALA A 128 -9.59 16.47 -10.34
C ALA A 128 -9.78 17.64 -9.34
N ALA A 129 -8.79 18.51 -9.20
CA ALA A 129 -8.86 19.69 -8.36
C ALA A 129 -9.92 20.71 -8.86
N LEU A 130 -10.02 20.88 -10.18
CA LEU A 130 -11.08 21.72 -10.77
C LEU A 130 -12.46 21.11 -10.58
N ASP A 131 -12.60 19.78 -10.78
CA ASP A 131 -13.85 19.04 -10.61
C ASP A 131 -14.37 19.13 -9.18
N GLU A 132 -13.49 18.97 -8.20
CA GLU A 132 -13.83 19.14 -6.78
C GLU A 132 -14.27 20.56 -6.46
N PHE A 133 -13.49 21.57 -6.87
CA PHE A 133 -13.84 22.97 -6.64
C PHE A 133 -15.17 23.35 -7.28
N ALA A 134 -15.46 22.78 -8.45
CA ALA A 134 -16.69 22.99 -9.19
C ALA A 134 -17.88 22.21 -8.59
N GLY A 135 -17.64 21.26 -7.70
CA GLY A 135 -18.65 20.32 -7.20
C GLY A 135 -19.24 19.47 -8.32
N VAL A 136 -18.42 19.05 -9.28
CA VAL A 136 -18.88 18.28 -10.43
C VAL A 136 -19.21 16.87 -10.01
N ASP A 137 -20.44 16.45 -10.27
CA ASP A 137 -20.80 15.04 -10.16
C ASP A 137 -20.33 14.29 -11.40
N LEU A 138 -19.30 13.47 -11.25
CA LEU A 138 -18.73 12.64 -12.31
C LEU A 138 -19.40 11.25 -12.40
N ASP A 139 -20.25 10.89 -11.45
CA ASP A 139 -20.84 9.55 -11.41
C ASP A 139 -21.69 9.23 -12.64
N PRO A 140 -22.55 10.13 -13.14
CA PRO A 140 -23.34 9.84 -14.35
C PRO A 140 -22.44 9.54 -15.56
N LEU A 141 -21.35 10.29 -15.74
CA LEU A 141 -20.40 10.10 -16.83
C LEU A 141 -19.62 8.79 -16.64
N ARG A 142 -19.16 8.51 -15.41
CA ARG A 142 -18.42 7.30 -15.08
C ARG A 142 -19.27 6.05 -15.30
N VAL A 143 -20.53 6.08 -14.85
CA VAL A 143 -21.48 4.98 -15.03
C VAL A 143 -21.76 4.75 -16.52
N ALA A 144 -22.01 5.80 -17.30
CA ALA A 144 -22.25 5.69 -18.72
C ALA A 144 -21.03 5.11 -19.47
N ARG A 145 -19.82 5.56 -19.16
CA ARG A 145 -18.58 5.05 -19.75
C ARG A 145 -18.28 3.60 -19.36
N ALA A 146 -18.49 3.25 -18.10
CA ALA A 146 -18.35 1.87 -17.65
C ALA A 146 -19.33 0.97 -18.40
N ARG A 147 -20.61 1.40 -18.54
CA ARG A 147 -21.61 0.64 -19.27
C ARG A 147 -21.29 0.51 -20.76
N LEU A 148 -20.78 1.57 -21.40
CA LEU A 148 -20.31 1.49 -22.81
C LEU A 148 -19.17 0.47 -22.94
N THR A 149 -18.22 0.48 -22.02
CA THR A 149 -17.12 -0.49 -22.01
C THR A 149 -17.64 -1.94 -21.90
N GLU A 150 -18.60 -2.18 -21.03
CA GLU A 150 -19.25 -3.49 -20.87
C GLU A 150 -20.00 -3.92 -22.13
N ILE A 151 -20.76 -2.99 -22.74
CA ILE A 151 -21.50 -3.25 -23.97
C ILE A 151 -20.53 -3.53 -25.12
N ASP A 152 -19.48 -2.71 -25.28
CA ASP A 152 -18.47 -2.88 -26.34
C ASP A 152 -17.70 -4.20 -26.14
N ALA A 153 -17.36 -4.57 -24.91
CA ALA A 153 -16.75 -5.86 -24.59
C ALA A 153 -17.68 -7.03 -24.91
N SER A 154 -18.99 -6.92 -24.57
CA SER A 154 -20.01 -7.93 -24.88
C SER A 154 -20.20 -8.07 -26.38
N LEU A 155 -20.27 -6.96 -27.14
CA LEU A 155 -20.36 -6.96 -28.60
C LEU A 155 -19.10 -7.56 -29.23
N ALA A 156 -17.90 -7.22 -28.73
CA ALA A 156 -16.65 -7.80 -29.20
C ALA A 156 -16.58 -9.31 -28.92
N ALA A 157 -17.11 -9.76 -27.79
CA ALA A 157 -17.18 -11.16 -27.44
C ALA A 157 -18.19 -11.95 -28.29
N LEU A 158 -19.29 -11.31 -28.65
CA LEU A 158 -20.28 -11.84 -29.58
C LEU A 158 -19.84 -11.67 -31.05
N GLY A 159 -19.00 -10.69 -31.35
CA GLY A 159 -18.37 -10.51 -32.66
C GLY A 159 -17.30 -11.56 -32.91
N GLY A 160 -17.22 -12.09 -34.12
CA GLY A 160 -16.21 -13.06 -34.52
C GLY A 160 -16.70 -14.06 -35.57
N ASP A 161 -15.76 -14.84 -36.11
CA ASP A 161 -16.10 -15.91 -37.08
C ASP A 161 -17.05 -16.93 -36.42
N GLY A 162 -18.13 -17.32 -37.09
CA GLY A 162 -19.09 -18.33 -36.60
C GLY A 162 -18.44 -19.65 -36.19
N ARG A 163 -17.28 -20.00 -36.79
CA ARG A 163 -16.49 -21.18 -36.42
C ARG A 163 -15.81 -21.02 -35.05
N VAL A 164 -15.36 -19.80 -34.74
CA VAL A 164 -14.75 -19.50 -33.44
C VAL A 164 -15.83 -19.58 -32.36
N ARG A 165 -16.99 -18.98 -32.63
CA ARG A 165 -18.14 -19.04 -31.71
C ARG A 165 -18.63 -20.46 -31.45
N ALA A 166 -18.73 -21.31 -32.49
CA ALA A 166 -19.13 -22.69 -32.31
C ALA A 166 -18.13 -23.46 -31.44
N ARG A 167 -16.83 -23.21 -31.59
CA ARG A 167 -15.78 -23.81 -30.76
C ARG A 167 -15.83 -23.32 -29.31
N ASP A 168 -16.04 -22.02 -29.13
CA ASP A 168 -16.18 -21.43 -27.79
C ASP A 168 -17.39 -22.00 -27.07
N LEU A 169 -18.50 -22.17 -27.77
CA LEU A 169 -19.71 -22.78 -27.25
C LEU A 169 -19.49 -24.25 -26.81
N GLU A 170 -18.79 -25.04 -27.63
CA GLU A 170 -18.42 -26.43 -27.27
C GLU A 170 -17.53 -26.47 -26.03
N LEU A 171 -16.52 -25.59 -25.97
CA LEU A 171 -15.62 -25.53 -24.82
C LEU A 171 -16.36 -25.14 -23.53
N LEU A 172 -17.17 -24.08 -23.59
CA LEU A 172 -17.94 -23.63 -22.42
C LEU A 172 -18.92 -24.72 -21.94
N ARG A 173 -19.61 -25.41 -22.86
CA ARG A 173 -20.49 -26.53 -22.50
C ARG A 173 -19.73 -27.66 -21.82
N TYR A 174 -18.54 -27.98 -22.32
CA TYR A 174 -17.67 -28.98 -21.67
C TYR A 174 -17.25 -28.56 -20.25
N GLN A 175 -16.85 -27.29 -20.06
CA GLN A 175 -16.47 -26.76 -18.74
C GLN A 175 -17.63 -26.79 -17.75
N ILE A 176 -18.83 -26.41 -18.20
CA ILE A 176 -20.06 -26.46 -17.41
C ILE A 176 -20.31 -27.90 -16.97
N ASP A 177 -20.30 -28.86 -17.92
CA ASP A 177 -20.56 -30.27 -17.64
C ASP A 177 -19.53 -30.86 -16.67
N GLU A 178 -18.27 -30.49 -16.78
CA GLU A 178 -17.21 -30.93 -15.87
C GLU A 178 -17.43 -30.41 -14.43
N ILE A 179 -17.80 -29.13 -14.27
CA ILE A 179 -18.04 -28.55 -12.93
C ILE A 179 -19.36 -29.07 -12.34
N GLU A 180 -20.42 -29.13 -13.14
CA GLU A 180 -21.75 -29.63 -12.70
C GLU A 180 -21.72 -31.11 -12.32
N SER A 181 -21.05 -31.94 -13.13
CA SER A 181 -20.90 -33.37 -12.84
C SER A 181 -20.11 -33.63 -11.56
N ALA A 182 -19.28 -32.70 -11.15
CA ALA A 182 -18.58 -32.79 -9.87
C ALA A 182 -19.52 -32.55 -8.67
N ALA A 183 -20.71 -31.96 -8.85
CA ALA A 183 -21.73 -31.77 -7.81
C ALA A 183 -21.14 -31.22 -6.49
N ILE A 184 -20.51 -30.04 -6.54
CA ILE A 184 -19.94 -29.38 -5.36
C ILE A 184 -21.06 -29.09 -4.36
N LEU A 185 -20.95 -29.60 -3.13
CA LEU A 185 -22.00 -29.51 -2.11
C LEU A 185 -21.97 -28.17 -1.36
N SER A 186 -20.79 -27.61 -1.13
CA SER A 186 -20.62 -26.33 -0.45
C SER A 186 -19.29 -25.71 -0.79
N ILE A 187 -19.12 -24.41 -0.51
CA ILE A 187 -17.85 -23.68 -0.67
C ILE A 187 -16.77 -24.19 0.30
N ASP A 188 -17.17 -24.82 1.41
CA ASP A 188 -16.27 -25.37 2.42
C ASP A 188 -16.03 -26.87 2.25
N GLU A 189 -16.60 -27.50 1.23
CA GLU A 189 -16.54 -28.96 1.03
C GLU A 189 -15.11 -29.50 1.03
N GLU A 190 -14.13 -28.76 0.47
CA GLU A 190 -12.73 -29.20 0.47
C GLU A 190 -12.16 -29.33 1.88
N ASN A 191 -12.52 -28.41 2.77
CA ASN A 191 -12.10 -28.43 4.17
C ASN A 191 -12.78 -29.56 4.93
N ASP A 192 -14.05 -29.82 4.63
CA ASP A 192 -14.79 -30.90 5.25
C ASP A 192 -14.24 -32.27 4.80
N VAL A 193 -14.01 -32.41 3.51
CA VAL A 193 -13.40 -33.60 2.91
C VAL A 193 -11.96 -33.81 3.43
N ALA A 194 -11.18 -32.74 3.61
CA ALA A 194 -9.84 -32.84 4.18
C ALA A 194 -9.86 -33.33 5.63
N ARG A 195 -10.76 -32.78 6.46
CA ARG A 195 -10.94 -33.24 7.84
C ARG A 195 -11.40 -34.70 7.91
N LEU A 196 -12.28 -35.10 7.00
CA LEU A 196 -12.75 -36.48 6.92
C LEU A 196 -11.64 -37.42 6.44
N GLU A 197 -10.81 -37.00 5.48
CA GLU A 197 -9.63 -37.77 5.03
C GLU A 197 -8.66 -38.00 6.19
N ASP A 198 -8.31 -36.94 6.94
CA ASP A 198 -7.40 -37.04 8.06
C ASP A 198 -7.94 -38.02 9.13
N SER A 199 -9.23 -37.92 9.45
CA SER A 199 -9.89 -38.82 10.40
C SER A 199 -9.88 -40.29 9.95
N LEU A 200 -10.18 -40.55 8.67
CA LEU A 200 -10.18 -41.92 8.13
C LEU A 200 -8.76 -42.49 7.98
N ALA A 201 -7.80 -41.65 7.59
CA ALA A 201 -6.39 -42.03 7.49
C ALA A 201 -5.79 -42.41 8.85
N ASP A 202 -6.15 -41.64 9.90
CA ASP A 202 -5.75 -41.96 11.28
C ASP A 202 -6.34 -43.30 11.74
N ALA A 203 -7.63 -43.55 11.44
CA ALA A 203 -8.27 -44.82 11.77
C ALA A 203 -7.60 -46.00 11.04
N THR A 204 -7.32 -45.83 9.74
CA THR A 204 -6.60 -46.84 8.94
C THR A 204 -5.20 -47.07 9.51
N ALA A 205 -4.44 -46.01 9.79
CA ALA A 205 -3.08 -46.13 10.34
C ALA A 205 -3.05 -46.83 11.70
N HIS A 206 -4.03 -46.51 12.57
CA HIS A 206 -4.16 -47.17 13.88
C HIS A 206 -4.45 -48.67 13.71
N ARG A 207 -5.36 -49.05 12.82
CA ARG A 207 -5.68 -50.44 12.55
C ARG A 207 -4.51 -51.22 11.91
N GLU A 208 -3.82 -50.62 10.95
CA GLU A 208 -2.62 -51.22 10.36
C GLU A 208 -1.54 -51.46 11.42
N ALA A 209 -1.24 -50.47 12.25
CA ALA A 209 -0.25 -50.60 13.33
C ALA A 209 -0.65 -51.68 14.33
N ALA A 210 -1.94 -51.73 14.72
CA ALA A 210 -2.44 -52.74 15.64
C ALA A 210 -2.40 -54.15 15.03
N ASN A 211 -2.77 -54.28 13.76
CA ASN A 211 -2.67 -55.57 13.06
C ASN A 211 -1.23 -56.04 12.91
N GLU A 212 -0.30 -55.16 12.52
CA GLU A 212 1.13 -55.47 12.40
C GLU A 212 1.70 -55.91 13.76
N ALA A 213 1.35 -55.21 14.83
CA ALA A 213 1.76 -55.56 16.19
C ALA A 213 1.18 -56.93 16.60
N ALA A 214 -0.11 -57.17 16.36
CA ALA A 214 -0.75 -58.43 16.70
C ALA A 214 -0.15 -59.60 15.92
N SER A 215 0.09 -59.43 14.62
CA SER A 215 0.75 -60.41 13.76
C SER A 215 2.17 -60.72 14.26
N SER A 216 2.96 -59.70 14.56
CA SER A 216 4.32 -59.87 15.08
C SER A 216 4.36 -60.65 16.40
N LEU A 217 3.31 -60.51 17.20
CA LEU A 217 3.20 -61.24 18.49
C LEU A 217 2.75 -62.70 18.29
N SER A 218 1.73 -62.96 17.45
CA SER A 218 0.93 -64.18 17.48
C SER A 218 0.97 -65.05 16.20
N ASP A 219 1.50 -64.59 15.07
CA ASP A 219 1.57 -65.39 13.81
C ASP A 219 2.62 -66.49 13.91
N ASP A 220 2.58 -67.39 12.93
CA ASP A 220 3.57 -68.48 12.79
C ASP A 220 5.01 -67.89 12.77
N ASP A 221 5.90 -68.42 13.66
CA ASP A 221 7.24 -67.84 13.90
C ASP A 221 7.25 -66.48 14.58
N GLY A 222 6.12 -66.00 15.12
CA GLY A 222 5.99 -64.80 15.92
C GLY A 222 6.66 -64.92 17.30
N ILE A 223 6.58 -63.82 18.10
CA ILE A 223 7.24 -63.76 19.41
C ILE A 223 6.72 -64.85 20.35
N LEU A 224 5.41 -65.10 20.35
CA LEU A 224 4.78 -66.14 21.18
C LEU A 224 5.27 -67.52 20.81
N ASP A 225 5.34 -67.84 19.52
CA ASP A 225 5.79 -69.16 19.04
C ASP A 225 7.26 -69.37 19.33
N ARG A 226 8.12 -68.39 19.08
CA ARG A 226 9.56 -68.43 19.37
C ARG A 226 9.82 -68.59 20.89
N LEU A 227 9.10 -67.82 21.70
CA LEU A 227 9.25 -67.90 23.15
C LEU A 227 8.72 -69.24 23.67
N GLY A 228 7.60 -69.74 23.09
CA GLY A 228 7.07 -71.07 23.38
C GLY A 228 8.07 -72.18 23.08
N THR A 229 8.72 -72.09 21.91
CA THR A 229 9.79 -73.04 21.52
C THR A 229 10.97 -73.02 22.49
N VAL A 230 11.40 -71.81 22.90
CA VAL A 230 12.48 -71.68 23.92
C VAL A 230 12.06 -72.29 25.26
N THR A 231 10.83 -71.96 25.71
CA THR A 231 10.25 -72.49 26.96
C THR A 231 10.15 -74.01 26.94
N SER A 232 9.72 -74.59 25.84
CA SER A 232 9.64 -76.04 25.67
C SER A 232 11.02 -76.72 25.71
N ARG A 233 12.02 -76.14 25.00
CA ARG A 233 13.40 -76.66 24.99
C ARG A 233 14.05 -76.61 26.37
N LEU A 234 13.80 -75.59 27.16
CA LEU A 234 14.34 -75.46 28.51
C LEU A 234 13.57 -76.33 29.53
N GLY A 235 12.25 -76.49 29.35
CA GLY A 235 11.35 -77.22 30.26
C GLY A 235 11.68 -78.72 30.40
N ALA A 236 12.51 -79.27 29.51
CA ALA A 236 13.01 -80.64 29.60
C ALA A 236 14.24 -80.77 30.52
N ARG A 237 14.72 -79.68 31.18
CA ARG A 237 15.99 -79.64 31.91
C ARG A 237 15.85 -78.95 33.27
N ARG A 238 15.98 -79.72 34.36
CA ARG A 238 15.79 -79.29 35.76
C ARG A 238 16.49 -77.99 36.20
N PRO A 239 17.70 -77.59 35.78
CA PRO A 239 18.31 -76.35 36.24
C PRO A 239 17.53 -75.08 35.82
N PHE A 240 16.54 -75.21 34.95
CA PHE A 240 15.82 -74.04 34.38
C PHE A 240 14.36 -73.91 34.85
N ASP A 241 13.90 -74.72 35.85
CA ASP A 241 12.50 -74.77 36.27
C ASP A 241 11.94 -73.36 36.62
N ASP A 242 12.70 -72.59 37.41
CA ASP A 242 12.30 -71.21 37.78
C ASP A 242 12.25 -70.26 36.58
N VAL A 243 13.19 -70.39 35.63
CA VAL A 243 13.23 -69.60 34.40
C VAL A 243 12.06 -69.97 33.51
N VAL A 244 11.73 -71.25 33.39
CA VAL A 244 10.59 -71.76 32.64
C VAL A 244 9.27 -71.27 33.23
N ALA A 245 9.13 -71.24 34.55
CA ALA A 245 7.95 -70.70 35.21
C ALA A 245 7.73 -69.22 34.86
N ARG A 246 8.80 -68.45 34.88
CA ARG A 246 8.77 -67.02 34.48
C ARG A 246 8.48 -66.83 33.02
N LEU A 247 9.08 -67.64 32.13
CA LEU A 247 8.80 -67.58 30.72
C LEU A 247 7.36 -67.94 30.38
N ARG A 248 6.75 -68.88 31.09
CA ARG A 248 5.31 -69.20 30.94
C ARG A 248 4.43 -68.03 31.39
N ALA A 249 4.78 -67.34 32.49
CA ALA A 249 4.04 -66.17 32.89
C ALA A 249 4.11 -65.05 31.81
N VAL A 250 5.29 -64.81 31.23
CA VAL A 250 5.48 -63.86 30.14
C VAL A 250 4.70 -64.28 28.88
N LEU A 251 4.65 -65.59 28.55
CA LEU A 251 3.86 -66.08 27.44
C LEU A 251 2.36 -65.81 27.61
N VAL A 252 1.81 -65.98 28.80
CA VAL A 252 0.42 -65.68 29.07
C VAL A 252 0.16 -64.20 28.93
N GLU A 253 1.01 -63.34 29.53
CA GLU A 253 0.88 -61.90 29.45
C GLU A 253 1.01 -61.36 28.03
N LEU A 254 1.96 -61.87 27.24
CA LEU A 254 2.09 -61.55 25.81
C LEU A 254 0.89 -62.01 24.98
N GLY A 255 0.31 -63.18 25.33
CA GLY A 255 -0.92 -63.67 24.70
C GLY A 255 -2.09 -62.75 24.96
N ASP A 256 -2.26 -62.32 26.23
CA ASP A 256 -3.30 -61.34 26.59
C ASP A 256 -3.10 -60.00 25.88
N LEU A 257 -1.86 -59.49 25.81
CA LEU A 257 -1.56 -58.24 25.09
C LEU A 257 -1.83 -58.39 23.60
N ALA A 258 -1.47 -59.54 22.99
CA ALA A 258 -1.76 -59.77 21.58
C ALA A 258 -3.29 -59.78 21.28
N HIS A 259 -4.05 -60.33 22.23
CA HIS A 259 -5.52 -60.32 22.17
C HIS A 259 -6.09 -58.92 22.33
N GLU A 260 -5.55 -58.15 23.30
CA GLU A 260 -5.96 -56.76 23.54
C GLU A 260 -5.69 -55.86 22.33
N VAL A 261 -4.47 -55.96 21.72
CA VAL A 261 -4.11 -55.24 20.51
C VAL A 261 -5.02 -55.61 19.34
N ARG A 262 -5.36 -56.88 19.20
CA ARG A 262 -6.28 -57.35 18.18
C ARG A 262 -7.69 -56.81 18.39
N ALA A 263 -8.17 -56.82 19.64
CA ALA A 263 -9.46 -56.23 20.00
C ALA A 263 -9.53 -54.71 19.71
N ILE A 264 -8.42 -54.00 19.93
CA ILE A 264 -8.30 -52.57 19.56
C ILE A 264 -8.38 -52.42 18.02
N ALA A 265 -7.66 -53.27 17.26
CA ALA A 265 -7.73 -53.25 15.80
C ALA A 265 -9.15 -53.49 15.25
N ASP A 266 -9.89 -54.41 15.90
CA ASP A 266 -11.29 -54.71 15.54
C ASP A 266 -12.27 -53.57 15.89
N THR A 267 -11.93 -52.68 16.83
CA THR A 267 -12.74 -51.52 17.17
C THR A 267 -12.41 -50.29 16.31
N CYS A 268 -11.26 -50.28 15.60
CA CYS A 268 -10.95 -49.21 14.65
C CYS A 268 -11.92 -49.32 13.47
N ASP A 269 -12.74 -48.28 13.31
CA ASP A 269 -13.68 -48.16 12.19
C ASP A 269 -12.89 -47.77 10.90
N ASP A 270 -12.20 -48.77 10.33
CA ASP A 270 -11.37 -48.63 9.15
C ASP A 270 -12.22 -48.95 7.90
N ASP A 271 -12.34 -47.92 7.08
CA ASP A 271 -13.04 -48.03 5.79
C ASP A 271 -12.11 -47.56 4.66
N PRO A 272 -11.25 -48.46 4.14
CA PRO A 272 -10.32 -48.12 3.08
C PRO A 272 -11.01 -47.73 1.78
N GLU A 273 -12.21 -48.27 1.49
CA GLU A 273 -12.98 -47.87 0.31
C GLU A 273 -13.49 -46.45 0.45
N ARG A 274 -13.99 -46.10 1.62
CA ARG A 274 -14.42 -44.73 1.95
C ARG A 274 -13.24 -43.76 1.94
N LEU A 275 -12.09 -44.13 2.51
CA LEU A 275 -10.88 -43.31 2.45
C LEU A 275 -10.44 -43.05 1.01
N ALA A 276 -10.44 -44.10 0.16
CA ALA A 276 -10.12 -43.96 -1.26
C ALA A 276 -11.12 -43.06 -1.98
N ALA A 277 -12.42 -43.17 -1.68
CA ALA A 277 -13.45 -42.29 -2.23
C ALA A 277 -13.27 -40.83 -1.79
N VAL A 278 -12.97 -40.58 -0.51
CA VAL A 278 -12.71 -39.25 0.04
C VAL A 278 -11.49 -38.62 -0.61
N ARG A 279 -10.39 -39.37 -0.77
CA ARG A 279 -9.20 -38.93 -1.50
C ARG A 279 -9.49 -38.59 -2.96
N ALA A 280 -10.23 -39.44 -3.63
CA ALA A 280 -10.65 -39.20 -5.01
C ALA A 280 -11.50 -37.91 -5.10
N ARG A 281 -12.42 -37.73 -4.15
CA ARG A 281 -13.24 -36.52 -4.07
C ARG A 281 -12.39 -35.26 -3.83
N ARG A 282 -11.47 -35.30 -2.88
CA ARG A 282 -10.55 -34.19 -2.60
C ARG A 282 -9.69 -33.85 -3.82
N GLN A 283 -9.19 -34.88 -4.52
CA GLN A 283 -8.41 -34.68 -5.74
C GLN A 283 -9.27 -34.04 -6.83
N GLN A 284 -10.50 -34.48 -7.01
CA GLN A 284 -11.45 -33.88 -7.95
C GLN A 284 -11.68 -32.38 -7.65
N LEU A 285 -11.92 -32.00 -6.38
CA LEU A 285 -12.12 -30.62 -5.99
C LEU A 285 -10.87 -29.76 -6.22
N ARG A 286 -9.68 -30.29 -5.91
CA ARG A 286 -8.40 -29.62 -6.18
C ARG A 286 -8.15 -29.44 -7.67
N ASP A 287 -8.47 -30.43 -8.49
CA ASP A 287 -8.31 -30.32 -9.93
C ASP A 287 -9.23 -29.26 -10.52
N LEU A 288 -10.44 -29.15 -10.01
CA LEU A 288 -11.38 -28.08 -10.39
C LEU A 288 -10.83 -26.70 -9.99
N ARG A 289 -10.37 -26.56 -8.76
CA ARG A 289 -9.76 -25.30 -8.30
C ARG A 289 -8.56 -24.91 -9.16
N ARG A 290 -7.65 -25.83 -9.40
CA ARG A 290 -6.48 -25.55 -10.24
C ARG A 290 -6.84 -25.10 -11.65
N LYS A 291 -7.97 -25.55 -12.18
CA LYS A 291 -8.43 -25.21 -13.53
C LYS A 291 -9.24 -23.92 -13.57
N TYR A 292 -10.09 -23.68 -12.57
CA TYR A 292 -11.20 -22.73 -12.67
C TYR A 292 -11.24 -21.65 -11.58
N GLY A 293 -10.41 -21.71 -10.52
CA GLY A 293 -10.38 -20.67 -9.49
C GLY A 293 -9.51 -21.01 -8.29
N ASP A 294 -9.21 -20.02 -7.46
CA ASP A 294 -8.39 -20.21 -6.26
C ASP A 294 -9.16 -20.87 -5.11
N THR A 295 -10.47 -20.72 -5.07
CA THR A 295 -11.39 -21.31 -4.09
C THR A 295 -12.55 -22.02 -4.79
N LEU A 296 -13.30 -22.86 -4.06
CA LEU A 296 -14.53 -23.47 -4.59
C LEU A 296 -15.61 -22.41 -4.86
N ALA A 297 -15.61 -21.32 -4.11
CA ALA A 297 -16.49 -20.18 -4.38
C ALA A 297 -16.16 -19.57 -5.75
N ASP A 298 -14.88 -19.39 -6.08
CA ASP A 298 -14.44 -18.88 -7.38
C ASP A 298 -14.81 -19.85 -8.51
N VAL A 299 -14.71 -21.16 -8.28
CA VAL A 299 -15.13 -22.20 -9.25
C VAL A 299 -16.63 -22.09 -9.55
N LEU A 300 -17.45 -21.87 -8.53
CA LEU A 300 -18.91 -21.69 -8.72
C LEU A 300 -19.24 -20.37 -9.42
N VAL A 301 -18.52 -19.30 -9.10
CA VAL A 301 -18.65 -18.02 -9.82
C VAL A 301 -18.26 -18.21 -11.29
N TYR A 302 -17.15 -18.89 -11.56
CA TYR A 302 -16.72 -19.21 -12.93
C TYR A 302 -17.76 -20.07 -13.69
N LEU A 303 -18.39 -21.04 -13.01
CA LEU A 303 -19.49 -21.83 -13.60
C LEU A 303 -20.64 -20.93 -14.06
N ASP A 304 -21.04 -19.98 -13.20
CA ASP A 304 -22.14 -19.06 -13.53
C ASP A 304 -21.74 -18.10 -14.67
N GLU A 305 -20.49 -17.64 -14.71
CA GLU A 305 -19.96 -16.86 -15.84
C GLU A 305 -19.99 -17.68 -17.15
N CYS A 306 -19.61 -18.96 -17.11
CA CYS A 306 -19.71 -19.85 -18.26
C CYS A 306 -21.16 -20.01 -18.74
N ARG A 307 -22.11 -20.21 -17.83
CA ARG A 307 -23.54 -20.32 -18.17
C ARG A 307 -24.08 -19.05 -18.82
N VAL A 308 -23.73 -17.89 -18.25
CA VAL A 308 -24.08 -16.58 -18.85
C VAL A 308 -23.51 -16.47 -20.26
N ARG A 309 -22.24 -16.87 -20.43
CA ARG A 309 -21.56 -16.80 -21.74
C ARG A 309 -22.21 -17.71 -22.78
N VAL A 310 -22.59 -18.93 -22.40
CA VAL A 310 -23.34 -19.86 -23.28
C VAL A 310 -24.67 -19.25 -23.71
N ALA A 311 -25.44 -18.72 -22.75
CA ALA A 311 -26.70 -18.07 -23.06
C ALA A 311 -26.53 -16.84 -24.00
N GLU A 312 -25.45 -16.06 -23.81
CA GLU A 312 -25.12 -14.93 -24.71
C GLU A 312 -24.80 -15.39 -26.13
N ILE A 313 -24.04 -16.49 -26.27
CA ILE A 313 -23.68 -17.03 -27.60
C ILE A 313 -24.92 -17.63 -28.29
N GLU A 314 -25.77 -18.34 -27.55
CA GLU A 314 -26.98 -18.99 -28.09
C GLU A 314 -28.05 -17.99 -28.54
N SER A 315 -28.16 -16.87 -27.83
CA SER A 315 -29.11 -15.79 -28.20
C SER A 315 -28.43 -14.66 -29.00
N HIS A 316 -27.42 -14.99 -29.76
CA HIS A 316 -26.49 -14.04 -30.40
C HIS A 316 -27.17 -12.91 -31.15
N ASP A 317 -28.07 -13.20 -32.09
CA ASP A 317 -28.62 -12.17 -32.97
C ASP A 317 -29.59 -11.22 -32.23
N GLU A 318 -30.39 -11.75 -31.33
CA GLU A 318 -31.27 -10.95 -30.46
C GLU A 318 -30.45 -10.10 -29.49
N ARG A 319 -29.40 -10.71 -28.93
CA ARG A 319 -28.52 -10.03 -27.96
C ARG A 319 -27.70 -8.92 -28.60
N VAL A 320 -27.16 -9.14 -29.79
CA VAL A 320 -26.43 -8.10 -30.54
C VAL A 320 -27.33 -6.92 -30.82
N ALA A 321 -28.53 -7.16 -31.37
CA ALA A 321 -29.48 -6.08 -31.65
C ALA A 321 -29.90 -5.31 -30.38
N ALA A 322 -30.12 -6.02 -29.26
CA ALA A 322 -30.43 -5.40 -27.97
C ALA A 322 -29.26 -4.56 -27.44
N LEU A 323 -28.03 -5.10 -27.49
CA LEU A 323 -26.82 -4.39 -27.05
C LEU A 323 -26.53 -3.17 -27.95
N GLU A 324 -26.71 -3.28 -29.25
CA GLU A 324 -26.56 -2.13 -30.17
C GLU A 324 -27.58 -1.02 -29.87
N ALA A 325 -28.84 -1.38 -29.61
CA ALA A 325 -29.86 -0.41 -29.21
C ALA A 325 -29.52 0.25 -27.88
N GLU A 326 -29.13 -0.54 -26.87
CA GLU A 326 -28.69 -0.03 -25.56
C GLU A 326 -27.47 0.86 -25.70
N ARG A 327 -26.50 0.49 -26.55
CA ARG A 327 -25.30 1.28 -26.85
C ARG A 327 -25.64 2.68 -27.35
N VAL A 328 -26.62 2.79 -28.25
CA VAL A 328 -27.06 4.09 -28.77
C VAL A 328 -27.63 4.97 -27.65
N GLU A 329 -28.44 4.41 -26.76
CA GLU A 329 -29.01 5.13 -25.62
C GLU A 329 -27.93 5.54 -24.61
N VAL A 330 -27.05 4.63 -24.22
CA VAL A 330 -25.99 4.90 -23.24
C VAL A 330 -24.98 5.91 -23.81
N LEU A 331 -24.71 5.88 -25.12
CA LEU A 331 -23.85 6.87 -25.79
C LEU A 331 -24.48 8.28 -25.77
N ALA A 332 -25.80 8.37 -25.93
CA ALA A 332 -26.50 9.64 -25.79
C ALA A 332 -26.42 10.18 -24.36
N ASN A 333 -26.59 9.31 -23.37
CA ASN A 333 -26.47 9.65 -21.94
C ASN A 333 -25.03 10.06 -21.60
N GLU A 334 -24.00 9.36 -22.11
CA GLU A 334 -22.58 9.72 -21.93
C GLU A 334 -22.30 11.11 -22.47
N ARG A 335 -22.74 11.42 -23.69
CA ARG A 335 -22.57 12.76 -24.30
C ARG A 335 -23.26 13.86 -23.49
N ALA A 336 -24.47 13.61 -23.01
CA ALA A 336 -25.20 14.56 -22.18
C ALA A 336 -24.46 14.81 -20.85
N ALA A 337 -24.02 13.75 -20.18
CA ALA A 337 -23.25 13.85 -18.95
C ALA A 337 -21.89 14.55 -19.21
N ALA A 338 -21.19 14.23 -20.29
CA ALA A 338 -19.94 14.87 -20.68
C ALA A 338 -20.11 16.38 -20.91
N ALA A 339 -21.19 16.80 -21.58
CA ALA A 339 -21.49 18.21 -21.79
C ALA A 339 -21.76 18.96 -20.48
N VAL A 340 -22.44 18.32 -19.51
CA VAL A 340 -22.67 18.90 -18.16
C VAL A 340 -21.33 19.11 -17.46
N VAL A 341 -20.46 18.11 -17.47
CA VAL A 341 -19.12 18.19 -16.88
C VAL A 341 -18.29 19.30 -17.52
N ALA A 342 -18.24 19.33 -18.86
CA ALA A 342 -17.50 20.35 -19.59
C ALA A 342 -17.98 21.78 -19.27
N LYS A 343 -19.29 21.97 -19.21
CA LYS A 343 -19.89 23.26 -18.85
C LYS A 343 -19.50 23.69 -17.44
N ALA A 344 -19.55 22.76 -16.47
CA ALA A 344 -19.18 23.04 -15.08
C ALA A 344 -17.69 23.37 -14.95
N ARG A 345 -16.80 22.61 -15.62
CA ARG A 345 -15.35 22.88 -15.66
C ARG A 345 -15.04 24.26 -16.24
N ARG A 346 -15.60 24.60 -17.42
CA ARG A 346 -15.40 25.90 -18.08
C ARG A 346 -15.93 27.07 -17.23
N ALA A 347 -17.08 26.89 -16.56
CA ALA A 347 -17.66 27.91 -15.69
C ALA A 347 -16.85 28.14 -14.40
N SER A 348 -16.24 27.08 -13.86
CA SER A 348 -15.49 27.12 -12.60
C SER A 348 -14.02 27.50 -12.76
N ALA A 349 -13.42 27.27 -13.94
CA ALA A 349 -12.02 27.56 -14.21
C ALA A 349 -11.64 29.02 -13.86
N LYS A 350 -12.42 29.99 -14.32
CA LYS A 350 -12.20 31.41 -14.02
C LYS A 350 -12.34 31.71 -12.52
N LYS A 351 -13.32 31.11 -11.86
CA LYS A 351 -13.57 31.32 -10.42
C LYS A 351 -12.40 30.78 -9.58
N LEU A 352 -11.95 29.55 -9.88
CA LEU A 352 -10.83 28.93 -9.19
C LEU A 352 -9.53 29.72 -9.44
N GLY A 353 -9.24 30.10 -10.69
CA GLY A 353 -8.07 30.92 -11.01
C GLY A 353 -8.07 32.25 -10.25
N THR A 354 -9.22 32.92 -10.14
CA THR A 354 -9.37 34.17 -9.36
C THR A 354 -9.18 33.90 -7.88
N ALA A 355 -9.75 32.83 -7.33
CA ALA A 355 -9.63 32.49 -5.90
C ALA A 355 -8.16 32.22 -5.54
N ILE A 356 -7.42 31.44 -6.36
CA ILE A 356 -6.00 31.20 -6.14
C ILE A 356 -5.20 32.50 -6.25
N SER A 357 -5.46 33.31 -7.27
CA SER A 357 -4.75 34.57 -7.51
C SER A 357 -4.95 35.56 -6.35
N SER A 358 -6.07 35.52 -5.64
CA SER A 358 -6.34 36.42 -4.50
C SER A 358 -5.40 36.18 -3.30
N HIS A 359 -4.79 34.97 -3.19
CA HIS A 359 -3.82 34.67 -2.14
C HIS A 359 -2.39 35.06 -2.50
N LEU A 360 -2.06 35.20 -3.79
CA LEU A 360 -0.68 35.42 -4.25
C LEU A 360 -0.05 36.73 -3.73
N PRO A 361 -0.77 37.88 -3.63
CA PRO A 361 -0.19 39.12 -3.09
C PRO A 361 0.36 38.94 -1.68
N ALA A 362 -0.35 38.25 -0.80
CA ALA A 362 0.08 37.99 0.58
C ALA A 362 1.31 37.07 0.60
N LEU A 363 1.47 36.22 -0.41
CA LEU A 363 2.58 35.31 -0.56
C LEU A 363 3.77 35.90 -1.33
N ALA A 364 3.96 37.23 -1.28
CA ALA A 364 5.01 37.96 -1.98
C ALA A 364 5.00 37.85 -3.52
N MET A 365 3.83 37.65 -4.10
CA MET A 365 3.62 37.61 -5.54
C MET A 365 2.49 38.61 -5.95
N PRO A 366 2.66 39.92 -5.71
CA PRO A 366 1.57 40.90 -5.81
C PRO A 366 1.05 41.11 -7.24
N ARG A 367 1.80 40.70 -8.23
CA ARG A 367 1.46 40.88 -9.64
C ARG A 367 1.24 39.57 -10.39
N ALA A 368 1.41 38.44 -9.71
CA ALA A 368 1.22 37.13 -10.29
C ALA A 368 -0.28 36.80 -10.44
N THR A 369 -0.61 36.06 -11.49
CA THR A 369 -1.96 35.56 -11.71
C THR A 369 -1.94 34.11 -12.12
N VAL A 370 -2.92 33.36 -11.63
CA VAL A 370 -3.17 31.97 -12.07
C VAL A 370 -4.40 31.99 -12.97
N SER A 371 -4.26 31.40 -14.13
CA SER A 371 -5.36 31.13 -15.07
C SER A 371 -5.48 29.63 -15.29
N ILE A 372 -6.70 29.17 -15.57
CA ILE A 372 -6.98 27.76 -15.83
C ILE A 372 -7.59 27.66 -17.20
N THR A 373 -6.95 26.91 -18.09
CA THR A 373 -7.49 26.57 -19.40
C THR A 373 -8.23 25.23 -19.32
N VAL A 374 -9.31 25.15 -20.06
CA VAL A 374 -10.17 23.97 -20.16
C VAL A 374 -10.44 23.76 -21.65
N GLU A 375 -9.70 22.87 -22.25
CA GLU A 375 -9.70 22.62 -23.69
C GLU A 375 -10.16 21.18 -23.99
N GLY A 376 -10.26 20.88 -25.29
CA GLY A 376 -10.73 19.59 -25.79
C GLY A 376 -12.24 19.51 -25.94
N ASP A 377 -12.66 18.42 -26.60
CA ASP A 377 -14.07 18.05 -26.74
C ASP A 377 -14.65 17.66 -25.36
N ASP A 378 -15.99 17.58 -25.27
CA ASP A 378 -16.62 17.18 -24.04
C ASP A 378 -16.17 15.76 -23.59
N PRO A 379 -15.84 15.58 -22.33
CA PRO A 379 -16.09 16.42 -21.16
C PRO A 379 -15.03 17.50 -20.86
N ALA A 380 -14.24 17.93 -21.85
CA ALA A 380 -13.20 18.97 -21.70
C ALA A 380 -12.13 18.55 -20.67
N ASP A 381 -11.47 17.44 -20.95
CA ASP A 381 -10.52 16.77 -20.05
C ASP A 381 -9.13 17.42 -20.03
N ASP A 382 -8.83 18.27 -20.98
CA ASP A 382 -7.55 18.97 -21.06
C ASP A 382 -7.57 20.23 -20.20
N VAL A 383 -7.26 20.04 -18.93
CA VAL A 383 -7.24 21.09 -17.91
C VAL A 383 -5.79 21.43 -17.57
N ALA A 384 -5.40 22.68 -17.75
CA ALA A 384 -4.06 23.14 -17.41
C ALA A 384 -4.10 24.42 -16.54
N PHE A 385 -3.31 24.39 -15.48
CA PHE A 385 -3.11 25.54 -14.60
C PHE A 385 -1.86 26.28 -15.06
N LEU A 386 -2.03 27.56 -15.37
CA LEU A 386 -1.01 28.43 -15.91
C LEU A 386 -0.69 29.54 -14.91
N LEU A 387 0.58 29.87 -14.76
CA LEU A 387 1.08 30.97 -13.92
C LEU A 387 1.67 32.06 -14.82
N ALA A 388 1.19 33.27 -14.67
CA ALA A 388 1.87 34.48 -15.12
C ALA A 388 2.48 35.16 -13.88
N ALA A 389 3.81 35.09 -13.73
CA ALA A 389 4.50 35.63 -12.55
C ALA A 389 4.48 37.15 -12.49
N ASN A 390 4.49 37.81 -13.66
CA ASN A 390 4.43 39.27 -13.75
C ASN A 390 3.57 39.71 -14.95
N PRO A 391 2.96 40.89 -14.91
CA PRO A 391 2.25 41.46 -16.05
C PRO A 391 3.14 41.58 -17.29
N GLY A 392 2.61 41.16 -18.45
CA GLY A 392 3.35 41.20 -19.70
C GLY A 392 4.17 39.94 -19.99
N LEU A 393 4.33 39.04 -19.04
CA LEU A 393 4.89 37.72 -19.30
C LEU A 393 3.78 36.75 -19.74
N PRO A 394 4.10 35.81 -20.64
CA PRO A 394 3.14 34.77 -21.02
C PRO A 394 2.83 33.88 -19.81
N ALA A 395 1.57 33.48 -19.67
CA ALA A 395 1.18 32.46 -18.72
C ALA A 395 1.76 31.11 -19.18
N VAL A 396 2.51 30.45 -18.30
CA VAL A 396 3.15 29.16 -18.57
C VAL A 396 2.57 28.08 -17.67
N PRO A 397 2.52 26.79 -18.12
CA PRO A 397 2.14 25.69 -17.25
C PRO A 397 2.96 25.69 -15.97
N LEU A 398 2.34 25.39 -14.83
CA LEU A 398 3.00 25.36 -13.52
C LEU A 398 4.28 24.51 -13.52
N ALA A 399 4.28 23.40 -14.26
CA ALA A 399 5.46 22.53 -14.41
C ALA A 399 6.67 23.23 -15.09
N LYS A 400 6.45 24.34 -15.75
CA LYS A 400 7.49 25.14 -16.45
C LYS A 400 7.80 26.46 -15.72
N ALA A 401 7.27 26.66 -14.51
CA ALA A 401 7.56 27.85 -13.72
C ALA A 401 9.07 27.93 -13.44
N ALA A 402 9.65 29.11 -13.63
CA ALA A 402 11.11 29.29 -13.65
C ALA A 402 11.75 29.29 -12.24
N SER A 403 10.98 29.56 -11.17
CA SER A 403 11.47 29.70 -9.80
C SER A 403 10.82 28.71 -8.86
N GLY A 404 11.63 27.90 -8.15
CA GLY A 404 11.17 26.94 -7.14
C GLY A 404 10.34 27.62 -6.04
N GLY A 405 10.78 28.78 -5.55
CA GLY A 405 10.07 29.54 -4.53
C GLY A 405 8.70 30.10 -5.01
N GLU A 406 8.64 30.61 -6.24
CA GLU A 406 7.36 31.07 -6.84
C GLU A 406 6.40 29.90 -7.02
N LEU A 407 6.89 28.78 -7.49
CA LEU A 407 6.09 27.56 -7.64
C LEU A 407 5.57 27.06 -6.29
N ALA A 408 6.44 26.95 -5.27
CA ALA A 408 6.05 26.50 -3.93
C ALA A 408 4.98 27.41 -3.31
N ARG A 409 5.09 28.74 -3.50
CA ARG A 409 4.08 29.71 -3.02
C ARG A 409 2.78 29.64 -3.83
N THR A 410 2.86 29.39 -5.13
CA THR A 410 1.66 29.17 -5.94
C THR A 410 0.95 27.89 -5.50
N MET A 411 1.70 26.80 -5.23
CA MET A 411 1.14 25.57 -4.68
C MET A 411 0.51 25.79 -3.30
N LEU A 412 1.14 26.60 -2.44
CA LEU A 412 0.54 27.00 -1.15
C LEU A 412 -0.78 27.73 -1.37
N ALA A 413 -0.83 28.71 -2.28
CA ALA A 413 -2.06 29.41 -2.63
C ALA A 413 -3.16 28.45 -3.13
N MET A 414 -2.80 27.50 -3.98
CA MET A 414 -3.72 26.46 -4.46
C MET A 414 -4.26 25.61 -3.32
N ARG A 415 -3.39 25.14 -2.41
CA ARG A 415 -3.79 24.31 -1.26
C ARG A 415 -4.65 25.05 -0.24
N LEU A 416 -4.57 26.38 -0.16
CA LEU A 416 -5.49 27.19 0.65
C LEU A 416 -6.92 27.20 0.10
N VAL A 417 -7.07 27.11 -1.22
CA VAL A 417 -8.37 27.12 -1.91
C VAL A 417 -8.96 25.72 -2.05
N LEU A 418 -8.09 24.73 -2.33
CA LEU A 418 -8.50 23.34 -2.57
C LEU A 418 -8.59 22.56 -1.26
N SER A 419 -9.70 21.85 -1.07
CA SER A 419 -9.96 21.06 0.13
C SER A 419 -9.35 19.66 0.08
N SER A 420 -9.23 19.08 -1.12
CA SER A 420 -8.69 17.72 -1.33
C SER A 420 -7.16 17.67 -1.33
N GLY A 421 -6.66 16.46 -1.20
CA GLY A 421 -5.26 16.10 -1.32
C GLY A 421 -4.74 15.32 -0.11
N PRO A 422 -3.48 14.90 -0.15
CA PRO A 422 -2.87 14.07 0.86
C PRO A 422 -2.89 14.70 2.26
N PRO A 423 -2.88 13.88 3.31
CA PRO A 423 -2.88 14.36 4.69
C PRO A 423 -1.57 15.02 5.12
N VAL A 424 -0.48 14.79 4.39
CA VAL A 424 0.84 15.38 4.67
C VAL A 424 1.26 16.23 3.48
N LEU A 425 1.60 17.49 3.73
CA LEU A 425 2.17 18.40 2.73
C LEU A 425 3.58 18.79 3.16
N VAL A 426 4.52 18.69 2.25
CA VAL A 426 5.93 19.07 2.49
C VAL A 426 6.27 20.26 1.60
N PHE A 427 6.71 21.35 2.21
CA PHE A 427 7.15 22.55 1.51
C PHE A 427 8.65 22.74 1.68
N ASP A 428 9.36 22.73 0.55
CA ASP A 428 10.75 23.13 0.47
C ASP A 428 10.86 24.42 -0.33
N GLU A 429 11.76 25.32 0.07
CA GLU A 429 12.01 26.61 -0.60
C GLU A 429 10.81 27.57 -0.70
N VAL A 430 9.71 27.35 0.04
CA VAL A 430 8.54 28.25 0.01
C VAL A 430 8.89 29.69 0.45
N ASP A 431 9.96 29.83 1.21
CA ASP A 431 10.54 31.06 1.73
C ASP A 431 11.71 31.62 0.90
N ALA A 432 12.01 31.02 -0.25
CA ALA A 432 13.09 31.48 -1.11
C ALA A 432 12.78 32.88 -1.67
N GLY A 433 13.73 33.81 -1.45
CA GLY A 433 13.67 35.18 -1.97
C GLY A 433 12.68 36.09 -1.26
N ILE A 434 12.16 35.73 -0.10
CA ILE A 434 11.26 36.55 0.71
C ILE A 434 11.82 36.84 2.09
N GLY A 435 11.31 37.89 2.72
CA GLY A 435 11.65 38.30 4.10
C GLY A 435 10.68 39.32 4.65
N GLY A 436 10.91 39.77 5.86
CA GLY A 436 10.08 40.82 6.50
C GLY A 436 8.61 40.42 6.60
N GLN A 437 7.72 41.31 6.18
CA GLN A 437 6.26 41.13 6.29
C GLN A 437 5.75 39.96 5.43
N ALA A 438 6.35 39.72 4.26
CA ALA A 438 5.99 38.61 3.40
C ALA A 438 6.22 37.23 4.06
N ALA A 439 7.31 37.11 4.83
CA ALA A 439 7.59 35.92 5.62
C ALA A 439 6.50 35.63 6.67
N THR A 440 5.96 36.69 7.28
CA THR A 440 4.86 36.57 8.26
C THR A 440 3.58 36.05 7.58
N HIS A 441 3.22 36.58 6.43
CA HIS A 441 2.05 36.12 5.69
C HIS A 441 2.18 34.66 5.19
N VAL A 442 3.36 34.29 4.72
CA VAL A 442 3.62 32.87 4.35
C VAL A 442 3.50 31.98 5.58
N ALA A 443 4.02 32.39 6.73
CA ALA A 443 3.90 31.64 7.97
C ALA A 443 2.43 31.49 8.43
N GLU A 444 1.63 32.54 8.26
CA GLU A 444 0.19 32.50 8.54
C GLU A 444 -0.57 31.57 7.60
N ALA A 445 -0.27 31.62 6.31
CA ALA A 445 -0.85 30.73 5.31
C ALA A 445 -0.54 29.26 5.60
N LEU A 446 0.72 28.94 5.94
CA LEU A 446 1.12 27.58 6.34
C LEU A 446 0.41 27.15 7.64
N ALA A 447 0.30 28.04 8.63
CA ALA A 447 -0.39 27.75 9.88
C ALA A 447 -1.91 27.57 9.69
N GLN A 448 -2.54 28.32 8.78
CA GLN A 448 -3.93 28.10 8.39
C GLN A 448 -4.14 26.73 7.76
N LEU A 449 -3.28 26.34 6.84
CA LEU A 449 -3.33 25.05 6.18
C LEU A 449 -3.09 23.90 7.18
N ALA A 450 -2.20 24.11 8.15
CA ALA A 450 -1.87 23.16 9.21
C ALA A 450 -3.04 22.87 10.17
N GLY A 451 -4.05 23.69 10.20
CA GLY A 451 -5.29 23.41 10.93
C GLY A 451 -6.10 22.22 10.38
N ARG A 452 -5.82 21.80 9.15
CA ARG A 452 -6.53 20.70 8.48
C ARG A 452 -5.64 19.53 8.10
N ARG A 453 -4.32 19.74 8.01
CA ARG A 453 -3.34 18.76 7.51
C ARG A 453 -2.04 18.89 8.29
N GLN A 454 -1.20 17.85 8.22
CA GLN A 454 0.17 17.96 8.70
C GLN A 454 1.02 18.64 7.63
N ILE A 455 1.71 19.71 8.02
CA ILE A 455 2.59 20.48 7.15
C ILE A 455 4.03 20.34 7.65
N LEU A 456 4.92 19.84 6.80
CA LEU A 456 6.35 19.91 7.02
C LEU A 456 6.92 21.04 6.16
N VAL A 457 7.60 21.99 6.77
CA VAL A 457 8.24 23.08 6.04
C VAL A 457 9.72 23.16 6.37
N VAL A 458 10.55 23.10 5.34
CA VAL A 458 11.99 23.41 5.44
C VAL A 458 12.13 24.92 5.27
N THR A 459 12.67 25.60 6.27
CA THR A 459 12.71 27.06 6.29
C THR A 459 14.02 27.62 6.89
N HIS A 460 14.45 28.74 6.38
CA HIS A 460 15.51 29.56 6.97
C HIS A 460 14.96 30.82 7.66
N LEU A 461 13.61 31.04 7.63
CA LEU A 461 12.97 32.21 8.19
C LEU A 461 12.45 31.96 9.61
N ALA A 462 12.93 32.79 10.55
CA ALA A 462 12.51 32.75 11.94
C ALA A 462 10.97 32.93 12.12
N GLN A 463 10.34 33.75 11.26
CA GLN A 463 8.89 33.99 11.26
C GLN A 463 8.10 32.70 11.00
N VAL A 464 8.54 31.89 10.06
CA VAL A 464 7.91 30.62 9.74
C VAL A 464 8.14 29.61 10.87
N ALA A 465 9.38 29.47 11.34
CA ALA A 465 9.73 28.58 12.45
C ALA A 465 9.01 28.94 13.75
N ALA A 466 8.80 30.22 14.03
CA ALA A 466 8.08 30.67 15.23
C ALA A 466 6.58 30.31 15.21
N ARG A 467 5.95 30.26 14.03
CA ARG A 467 4.53 29.87 13.88
C ARG A 467 4.30 28.35 13.95
N ALA A 468 5.33 27.55 13.77
CA ALA A 468 5.21 26.09 13.76
C ALA A 468 4.72 25.53 15.10
N ASP A 469 3.97 24.43 15.07
CA ASP A 469 3.52 23.70 16.26
C ASP A 469 4.66 22.87 16.84
N HIS A 470 5.46 22.28 15.97
CA HIS A 470 6.66 21.55 16.31
C HIS A 470 7.86 22.10 15.56
N HIS A 471 9.02 22.09 16.19
CA HIS A 471 10.24 22.62 15.60
C HIS A 471 11.36 21.60 15.69
N VAL A 472 11.88 21.20 14.53
CA VAL A 472 13.00 20.27 14.37
C VAL A 472 14.21 21.08 13.90
N VAL A 473 15.33 20.95 14.61
CA VAL A 473 16.61 21.57 14.24
C VAL A 473 17.54 20.48 13.72
N VAL A 474 18.11 20.71 12.55
CA VAL A 474 19.14 19.85 11.94
C VAL A 474 20.49 20.52 12.07
N ASP A 475 21.36 19.93 12.89
CA ASP A 475 22.70 20.42 13.18
C ASP A 475 23.76 19.51 12.53
N LYS A 476 24.92 20.12 12.23
CA LYS A 476 26.13 19.37 11.82
C LYS A 476 26.96 19.05 13.04
N GLU A 477 27.34 17.80 13.17
CA GLU A 477 28.31 17.35 14.14
C GLU A 477 29.53 16.78 13.42
N PHE A 478 30.73 17.22 13.81
CA PHE A 478 31.98 16.65 13.30
C PHE A 478 32.35 15.48 14.19
N VAL A 479 32.35 14.29 13.62
CA VAL A 479 32.70 13.05 14.35
C VAL A 479 34.03 12.52 13.81
N THR A 480 35.00 12.39 14.70
CA THR A 480 36.28 11.78 14.35
C THR A 480 36.22 10.28 14.64
N ARG A 481 36.20 9.46 13.60
CA ARG A 481 36.36 8.01 13.71
C ARG A 481 37.78 7.62 13.25
N GLY A 482 38.65 7.36 14.21
CA GLY A 482 40.06 7.04 13.93
C GLY A 482 40.84 8.24 13.38
N ARG A 483 41.32 8.16 12.13
CA ARG A 483 42.03 9.24 11.43
C ARG A 483 41.19 10.06 10.48
N THR A 484 39.91 9.71 10.31
CA THR A 484 39.03 10.37 9.35
C THR A 484 37.98 11.19 10.11
N GLU A 485 37.96 12.49 9.80
CA GLU A 485 36.89 13.38 10.26
C GLU A 485 35.70 13.30 9.27
N SER A 486 34.53 13.05 9.78
CA SER A 486 33.30 12.97 8.98
C SER A 486 32.23 13.89 9.56
N THR A 487 31.48 14.54 8.68
CA THR A 487 30.32 15.34 9.06
C THR A 487 29.08 14.43 9.18
N VAL A 488 28.40 14.54 10.31
CA VAL A 488 27.13 13.82 10.57
C VAL A 488 26.04 14.83 10.84
N ALA A 489 24.90 14.68 10.18
CA ALA A 489 23.71 15.45 10.50
C ALA A 489 22.93 14.77 11.63
N ARG A 490 22.56 15.57 12.62
CA ARG A 490 21.64 15.16 13.69
C ARG A 490 20.42 16.07 13.69
N ALA A 491 19.25 15.51 13.90
CA ALA A 491 18.05 16.31 14.10
C ALA A 491 17.51 16.10 15.51
N LYS A 492 16.99 17.17 16.08
CA LYS A 492 16.36 17.17 17.40
C LYS A 492 15.10 18.02 17.38
N VAL A 493 14.08 17.58 18.09
CA VAL A 493 12.93 18.43 18.39
C VAL A 493 13.35 19.44 19.47
N VAL A 494 13.05 20.72 19.24
CA VAL A 494 13.35 21.80 20.17
C VAL A 494 12.07 22.45 20.66
N ASP A 495 12.03 22.74 21.97
CA ASP A 495 10.93 23.40 22.64
C ASP A 495 11.46 24.43 23.67
N GLY A 496 10.57 25.16 24.32
CA GLY A 496 10.89 26.08 25.41
C GLY A 496 12.10 26.98 25.12
N THR A 497 13.11 26.90 25.97
CA THR A 497 14.32 27.73 25.85
C THR A 497 15.20 27.36 24.67
N SER A 498 15.27 26.10 24.31
CA SER A 498 16.05 25.64 23.15
C SER A 498 15.45 26.14 21.84
N ARG A 499 14.14 26.22 21.74
CA ARG A 499 13.44 26.81 20.58
C ARG A 499 13.69 28.33 20.50
N VAL A 500 13.65 29.04 21.64
CA VAL A 500 13.99 30.48 21.68
C VAL A 500 15.43 30.70 21.21
N ALA A 501 16.37 29.88 21.63
CA ALA A 501 17.76 29.98 21.22
C ALA A 501 17.95 29.76 19.72
N GLU A 502 17.27 28.76 19.14
CA GLU A 502 17.35 28.49 17.70
C GLU A 502 16.73 29.65 16.89
N ILE A 503 15.54 30.15 17.27
CA ILE A 503 14.95 31.30 16.59
C ILE A 503 15.83 32.55 16.72
N ALA A 504 16.49 32.76 17.87
CA ALA A 504 17.45 33.86 18.05
C ALA A 504 18.67 33.68 17.12
N ARG A 505 19.19 32.46 16.97
CA ARG A 505 20.25 32.13 16.00
C ARG A 505 19.81 32.43 14.56
N MET A 506 18.58 32.09 14.20
CA MET A 506 18.03 32.37 12.85
C MET A 506 17.90 33.89 12.59
N LEU A 507 17.63 34.68 13.62
CA LEU A 507 17.47 36.15 13.51
C LEU A 507 18.79 36.89 13.41
N SER A 508 19.83 36.46 14.13
CA SER A 508 21.05 37.23 14.31
C SER A 508 22.37 36.46 14.05
N GLY A 509 22.27 35.16 13.85
CA GLY A 509 23.43 34.26 13.80
C GLY A 509 23.95 33.86 15.19
N ASP A 510 23.56 34.55 16.27
CA ASP A 510 23.99 34.31 17.64
C ASP A 510 22.83 33.90 18.55
N PRO A 511 22.79 32.62 19.04
CA PRO A 511 21.72 32.13 19.90
C PRO A 511 21.71 32.76 21.30
N GLU A 512 22.79 33.42 21.73
CA GLU A 512 22.95 34.02 23.03
C GLU A 512 22.61 35.53 23.02
N SER A 513 22.43 36.14 21.86
CA SER A 513 22.08 37.58 21.75
C SER A 513 20.82 37.92 22.51
N ALA A 514 20.93 38.75 23.54
CA ALA A 514 19.77 39.17 24.39
C ALA A 514 18.66 39.90 23.59
N ALA A 515 19.06 40.66 22.56
CA ALA A 515 18.10 41.34 21.67
C ALA A 515 17.35 40.35 20.78
N ALA A 516 18.09 39.40 20.19
CA ALA A 516 17.50 38.34 19.34
C ALA A 516 16.59 37.40 20.16
N ARG A 517 16.96 37.06 21.38
CA ARG A 517 16.13 36.24 22.28
C ARG A 517 14.83 36.96 22.69
N ARG A 518 14.87 38.28 22.91
CA ARG A 518 13.64 39.04 23.15
C ARG A 518 12.73 39.01 21.93
N HIS A 519 13.26 39.31 20.76
CA HIS A 519 12.50 39.25 19.51
C HIS A 519 11.98 37.82 19.20
N ALA A 520 12.79 36.77 19.46
CA ALA A 520 12.33 35.40 19.36
C ALA A 520 11.13 35.07 20.25
N LYS A 521 11.15 35.57 21.51
CA LYS A 521 10.03 35.43 22.43
C LYS A 521 8.78 36.16 21.95
N GLU A 522 8.93 37.36 21.38
CA GLU A 522 7.81 38.15 20.80
C GLU A 522 7.19 37.39 19.62
N LEU A 523 7.99 36.83 18.70
CA LEU A 523 7.51 36.00 17.59
C LEU A 523 6.76 34.75 18.06
N LEU A 524 7.26 34.10 19.11
CA LEU A 524 6.61 32.94 19.71
C LEU A 524 5.32 33.28 20.46
N SER A 525 5.27 34.44 21.14
CA SER A 525 4.06 34.88 21.87
C SER A 525 2.92 35.29 20.94
N GLY A 526 3.21 35.80 19.74
CA GLY A 526 2.23 36.06 18.70
C GLY A 526 1.44 34.83 18.21
N LYS A 527 1.81 33.63 18.70
CA LYS A 527 1.07 32.40 18.47
C LYS A 527 -0.23 32.26 19.29
N SER A 528 -0.37 33.03 20.40
CA SER A 528 -1.49 32.88 21.35
C SER A 528 -2.82 33.46 20.86
N HIS A 529 -2.88 34.05 19.67
CA HIS A 529 -4.10 34.59 19.06
C HIS A 529 -4.56 33.76 17.86
N ARG A 530 -4.72 32.42 18.03
CA ARG A 530 -5.56 31.63 17.11
C ARG A 530 -7.03 31.81 17.53
N PRO A 531 -7.95 32.30 16.62
CA PRO A 531 -9.38 32.28 16.87
C PRO A 531 -9.91 30.84 16.92
#